data_ae489115147d3d835998d77f375141ad
#
_entry.id   ae489115147d3d835998d77f375141ad
#
_cell.length_a   1.000
_cell.length_b   1.000
_cell.length_c   1.000
_cell.angle_alpha   90.00
_cell.angle_beta   90.00
_cell.angle_gamma   90.00
#
_symmetry.space_group_name_H-M   'P 1'
#
loop_
_entity.id
_entity.type
_entity.pdbx_description
1 polymer ?
#
loop_
_entity_poly.entity_id
_entity_poly.type
_entity_poly.pdbx_seq_one_letter_code
_entity_poly.pdbx_strand_id
1 'polypeptide(L)'
;VADIYIVSRLSRRPIGRPVIYTMVDAYSRLITGVYVGLEGGQYALRLLLQNTFADKVSFCRQHGLEIDPQDWPSRHLPTKIMTDRGSEFLGGPLENLCESYGIEIENLPSYRPDLKGVVEKLFDLIQCAYKPLLKGKGVVESDTQERGAPDYRRQGTLDLEQFTAIVLRCVLFYNSQYIQTGFIRTPNMA
;
A
#
# COMPACT_ATOMS: atom_id res chain seq x y z
N VAL A 1 -3.45 2.60 -8.44
CA VAL A 1 -3.94 3.95 -8.17
C VAL A 1 -5.15 3.84 -7.26
N ALA A 2 -5.18 4.61 -6.17
CA ALA A 2 -6.31 4.63 -5.25
C ALA A 2 -7.54 5.29 -5.87
N ASP A 3 -8.74 4.83 -5.48
CA ASP A 3 -10.01 5.40 -5.99
C ASP A 3 -10.45 6.61 -5.17
N ILE A 4 -9.57 7.58 -5.01
CA ILE A 4 -9.86 8.83 -4.31
C ILE A 4 -9.02 9.98 -4.87
N TYR A 5 -9.63 11.16 -5.00
CA TYR A 5 -8.92 12.40 -5.30
C TYR A 5 -8.52 13.10 -4.01
N ILE A 6 -7.26 13.52 -3.96
CA ILE A 6 -6.69 14.27 -2.84
C ILE A 6 -6.38 15.71 -3.25
N VAL A 7 -6.21 16.56 -2.24
CA VAL A 7 -5.93 18.00 -2.43
C VAL A 7 -4.56 18.37 -1.89
N SER A 8 -4.02 19.44 -2.42
CA SER A 8 -2.82 20.07 -1.85
C SER A 8 -3.12 20.61 -0.46
N ARG A 9 -2.22 20.35 0.49
CA ARG A 9 -2.32 20.87 1.86
C ARG A 9 -2.36 22.40 1.90
N LEU A 10 -1.61 23.06 1.02
CA LEU A 10 -1.48 24.51 1.00
C LEU A 10 -2.61 25.18 0.21
N SER A 11 -2.81 24.77 -1.04
CA SER A 11 -3.75 25.43 -1.94
C SER A 11 -5.17 24.89 -1.90
N ARG A 12 -5.38 23.74 -1.26
CA ARG A 12 -6.65 22.98 -1.23
C ARG A 12 -7.20 22.64 -2.62
N ARG A 13 -6.37 22.75 -3.64
CA ARG A 13 -6.72 22.36 -5.02
C ARG A 13 -6.47 20.85 -5.22
N PRO A 14 -7.30 20.18 -6.03
CA PRO A 14 -7.04 18.77 -6.37
C PRO A 14 -5.68 18.59 -7.02
N ILE A 15 -4.91 17.62 -6.53
CA ILE A 15 -3.56 17.31 -7.03
C ILE A 15 -3.47 15.93 -7.69
N GLY A 16 -4.53 15.13 -7.62
CA GLY A 16 -4.61 13.86 -8.31
C GLY A 16 -5.11 12.72 -7.43
N ARG A 17 -4.90 11.52 -7.92
CA ARG A 17 -5.21 10.26 -7.22
C ARG A 17 -3.89 9.64 -6.75
N PRO A 18 -3.74 9.31 -5.47
CA PRO A 18 -2.52 8.71 -4.97
C PRO A 18 -2.34 7.28 -5.49
N VAL A 19 -1.10 6.85 -5.57
CA VAL A 19 -0.71 5.46 -5.77
C VAL A 19 -0.39 4.83 -4.42
N ILE A 20 -0.75 3.57 -4.25
CA ILE A 20 -0.42 2.77 -3.08
C ILE A 20 0.38 1.57 -3.57
N TYR A 21 1.54 1.33 -2.97
CA TYR A 21 2.31 0.11 -3.15
C TYR A 21 2.41 -0.60 -1.81
N THR A 22 2.29 -1.91 -1.82
CA THR A 22 2.40 -2.75 -0.63
C THR A 22 3.38 -3.88 -0.87
N MET A 23 4.14 -4.22 0.16
CA MET A 23 4.92 -5.44 0.21
C MET A 23 4.28 -6.39 1.21
N VAL A 24 4.08 -7.64 0.80
CA VAL A 24 3.37 -8.66 1.57
C VAL A 24 4.25 -9.88 1.67
N ASP A 25 4.42 -10.40 2.87
CA ASP A 25 5.09 -11.68 3.06
C ASP A 25 4.23 -12.81 2.49
N ALA A 26 4.83 -13.62 1.62
CA ALA A 26 4.12 -14.67 0.90
C ALA A 26 3.61 -15.80 1.82
N TYR A 27 4.27 -16.00 2.96
CA TYR A 27 3.91 -17.05 3.93
C TYR A 27 2.86 -16.56 4.94
N SER A 28 3.19 -15.55 5.73
CA SER A 28 2.32 -15.05 6.80
C SER A 28 1.19 -14.16 6.32
N ARG A 29 1.30 -13.64 5.09
CA ARG A 29 0.41 -12.62 4.51
C ARG A 29 0.47 -11.27 5.22
N LEU A 30 1.44 -11.09 6.11
CA LEU A 30 1.68 -9.82 6.77
C LEU A 30 2.04 -8.76 5.73
N ILE A 31 1.44 -7.59 5.83
CA ILE A 31 1.89 -6.42 5.09
C ILE A 31 3.19 -5.95 5.76
N THR A 32 4.31 -6.13 5.07
CA THR A 32 5.64 -5.81 5.60
C THR A 32 6.08 -4.39 5.29
N GLY A 33 5.52 -3.78 4.25
CA GLY A 33 5.80 -2.41 3.86
C GLY A 33 4.66 -1.77 3.09
N VAL A 34 4.60 -0.44 3.15
CA VAL A 34 3.63 0.36 2.41
C VAL A 34 4.26 1.67 1.93
N TYR A 35 3.86 2.09 0.76
CA TYR A 35 4.12 3.42 0.22
C TYR A 35 2.82 4.03 -0.26
N VAL A 36 2.61 5.29 0.06
CA VAL A 36 1.49 6.11 -0.43
C VAL A 36 2.06 7.41 -0.97
N GLY A 37 1.79 7.72 -2.22
CA GLY A 37 2.34 8.92 -2.85
C GLY A 37 1.62 9.28 -4.15
N LEU A 38 2.10 10.31 -4.83
CA LEU A 38 1.59 10.74 -6.14
C LEU A 38 2.42 10.18 -7.30
N GLU A 39 3.63 9.75 -7.02
CA GLU A 39 4.56 9.21 -7.98
C GLU A 39 4.64 7.69 -7.85
N GLY A 40 4.67 6.98 -8.97
CA GLY A 40 4.86 5.54 -9.06
C GLY A 40 6.27 5.16 -9.53
N GLY A 41 6.40 3.93 -10.04
CA GLY A 41 7.63 3.44 -10.64
C GLY A 41 8.76 3.21 -9.64
N GLN A 42 10.00 3.27 -10.12
CA GLN A 42 11.20 2.97 -9.31
C GLN A 42 11.33 3.84 -8.04
N TYR A 43 10.88 5.08 -8.09
CA TYR A 43 10.87 5.96 -6.92
C TYR A 43 10.00 5.40 -5.79
N ALA A 44 8.76 5.03 -6.11
CA ALA A 44 7.81 4.45 -5.16
C ALA A 44 8.32 3.13 -4.59
N LEU A 45 8.88 2.27 -5.45
CA LEU A 45 9.43 0.98 -5.05
C LEU A 45 10.63 1.11 -4.11
N ARG A 46 11.51 2.08 -4.35
CA ARG A 46 12.62 2.37 -3.45
C ARG A 46 12.12 2.78 -2.05
N LEU A 47 11.12 3.66 -1.99
CA LEU A 47 10.54 4.08 -0.72
C LEU A 47 9.76 2.96 -0.04
N LEU A 48 9.07 2.12 -0.81
CA LEU A 48 8.42 0.91 -0.29
C LEU A 48 9.46 -0.03 0.34
N LEU A 49 10.56 -0.30 -0.36
CA LEU A 49 11.62 -1.17 0.15
C LEU A 49 12.23 -0.58 1.43
N GLN A 50 12.54 0.72 1.44
CA GLN A 50 13.02 1.40 2.64
C GLN A 50 12.03 1.27 3.81
N ASN A 51 10.74 1.43 3.55
CA ASN A 51 9.71 1.26 4.57
C ASN A 51 9.65 -0.19 5.10
N THR A 52 9.90 -1.19 4.25
CA THR A 52 9.82 -2.61 4.64
C THR A 52 10.78 -2.94 5.79
N PHE A 53 11.98 -2.39 5.83
CA PHE A 53 12.94 -2.61 6.91
C PHE A 53 13.06 -1.46 7.91
N ALA A 54 12.32 -0.37 7.70
CA ALA A 54 12.30 0.74 8.65
C ALA A 54 11.60 0.35 9.97
N ASP A 55 11.95 1.06 11.04
CA ASP A 55 11.22 0.98 12.30
C ASP A 55 9.79 1.51 12.13
N LYS A 56 8.82 0.62 12.30
CA LYS A 56 7.40 0.91 12.07
C LYS A 56 6.81 1.86 13.09
N VAL A 57 7.31 1.84 14.33
CA VAL A 57 6.87 2.76 15.39
C VAL A 57 7.22 4.19 15.01
N SER A 58 8.48 4.42 14.63
CA SER A 58 8.94 5.74 14.19
C SER A 58 8.24 6.20 12.91
N PHE A 59 8.03 5.27 11.96
CA PHE A 59 7.31 5.57 10.73
C PHE A 59 5.84 5.97 11.00
N CYS A 60 5.11 5.19 11.79
CA CYS A 60 3.72 5.50 12.13
C CYS A 60 3.59 6.82 12.90
N ARG A 61 4.54 7.09 13.80
CA ARG A 61 4.57 8.36 14.56
C ARG A 61 4.71 9.59 13.66
N GLN A 62 5.49 9.51 12.57
CA GLN A 62 5.58 10.59 11.58
C GLN A 62 4.23 10.92 10.93
N HIS A 63 3.31 9.96 10.89
CA HIS A 63 1.95 10.11 10.37
C HIS A 63 0.89 10.27 11.47
N GLY A 64 1.32 10.60 12.70
CA GLY A 64 0.41 10.84 13.84
C GLY A 64 -0.28 9.60 14.40
N LEU A 65 0.36 8.42 14.23
CA LEU A 65 -0.14 7.14 14.76
C LEU A 65 0.82 6.60 15.81
N GLU A 66 0.32 6.39 17.03
CA GLU A 66 1.05 5.70 18.08
C GLU A 66 0.71 4.21 18.02
N ILE A 67 1.74 3.36 17.93
CA ILE A 67 1.63 1.90 17.90
C ILE A 67 2.68 1.27 18.79
N ASP A 68 2.43 0.05 19.24
CA ASP A 68 3.42 -0.79 19.87
C ASP A 68 4.25 -1.56 18.83
N PRO A 69 5.53 -1.92 19.11
CA PRO A 69 6.36 -2.68 18.18
C PRO A 69 5.74 -4.00 17.71
N GLN A 70 4.88 -4.61 18.53
CA GLN A 70 4.17 -5.84 18.22
C GLN A 70 2.99 -5.66 17.25
N ASP A 71 2.48 -4.43 17.08
CA ASP A 71 1.36 -4.17 16.16
C ASP A 71 1.79 -4.27 14.69
N TRP A 72 3.08 -4.01 14.42
CA TRP A 72 3.68 -4.18 13.10
C TRP A 72 5.14 -4.65 13.23
N PRO A 73 5.39 -5.93 13.53
CA PRO A 73 6.71 -6.44 13.91
C PRO A 73 7.71 -6.53 12.76
N SER A 74 7.29 -6.29 11.53
CA SER A 74 8.13 -6.38 10.34
C SER A 74 9.15 -5.24 10.26
N ARG A 75 10.44 -5.60 10.23
CA ARG A 75 11.56 -4.69 9.97
C ARG A 75 12.79 -5.41 9.42
N HIS A 76 12.57 -6.44 8.63
CA HIS A 76 13.66 -7.25 8.06
C HIS A 76 13.71 -7.06 6.55
N LEU A 77 14.91 -7.14 5.99
CA LEU A 77 15.09 -7.18 4.54
C LEU A 77 14.55 -8.50 4.02
N PRO A 78 13.78 -8.48 2.92
CA PRO A 78 13.39 -9.71 2.25
C PRO A 78 14.61 -10.35 1.58
N THR A 79 14.70 -11.67 1.57
CA THR A 79 15.72 -12.40 0.80
C THR A 79 15.35 -12.47 -0.67
N LYS A 80 14.04 -12.44 -0.96
CA LYS A 80 13.49 -12.53 -2.32
C LYS A 80 12.28 -11.63 -2.46
N ILE A 81 12.20 -10.91 -3.57
CA ILE A 81 11.03 -10.12 -3.97
C ILE A 81 10.43 -10.77 -5.22
N MET A 82 9.15 -11.12 -5.14
CA MET A 82 8.38 -11.59 -6.28
C MET A 82 7.52 -10.45 -6.82
N THR A 83 7.58 -10.21 -8.12
CA THR A 83 6.84 -9.13 -8.79
C THR A 83 6.15 -9.61 -10.05
N ASP A 84 5.02 -8.99 -10.41
CA ASP A 84 4.28 -9.29 -11.63
C ASP A 84 4.85 -8.46 -12.78
N ARG A 85 5.84 -9.02 -13.50
CA ARG A 85 6.42 -8.46 -14.74
C ARG A 85 6.69 -6.95 -14.71
N GLY A 86 7.00 -6.43 -13.54
CA GLY A 86 7.24 -5.02 -13.42
C GLY A 86 8.56 -4.65 -14.08
N SER A 87 8.51 -4.10 -15.30
CA SER A 87 9.63 -3.37 -15.90
C SER A 87 10.19 -2.30 -14.94
N GLU A 88 9.40 -1.95 -13.93
CA GLU A 88 9.75 -1.05 -12.84
C GLU A 88 10.88 -1.59 -11.93
N PHE A 89 11.04 -2.92 -11.84
CA PHE A 89 12.10 -3.57 -11.07
C PHE A 89 13.32 -3.94 -11.92
N LEU A 90 13.17 -4.03 -13.23
CA LEU A 90 14.21 -4.48 -14.14
C LEU A 90 14.99 -3.28 -14.69
N GLY A 91 16.27 -3.34 -14.54
CA GLY A 91 17.20 -2.33 -15.05
C GLY A 91 17.24 -1.07 -14.19
N GLY A 92 18.44 -0.67 -13.81
CA GLY A 92 18.68 0.61 -13.17
C GLY A 92 18.93 0.58 -11.65
N PRO A 93 18.76 1.72 -10.97
CA PRO A 93 19.23 1.90 -9.59
C PRO A 93 18.58 0.97 -8.57
N LEU A 94 17.34 0.53 -8.81
CA LEU A 94 16.62 -0.34 -7.86
C LEU A 94 17.15 -1.77 -7.90
N GLU A 95 17.45 -2.29 -9.10
CA GLU A 95 18.05 -3.61 -9.26
C GLU A 95 19.41 -3.66 -8.59
N ASN A 96 20.28 -2.68 -8.85
CA ASN A 96 21.58 -2.56 -8.21
C ASN A 96 21.46 -2.45 -6.68
N LEU A 97 20.44 -1.75 -6.18
CA LEU A 97 20.18 -1.65 -4.75
C LEU A 97 19.80 -3.01 -4.15
N CYS A 98 18.90 -3.74 -4.79
CA CYS A 98 18.50 -5.08 -4.36
C CYS A 98 19.71 -6.03 -4.36
N GLU A 99 20.50 -6.04 -5.43
CA GLU A 99 21.74 -6.83 -5.51
C GLU A 99 22.72 -6.49 -4.39
N SER A 100 22.92 -5.20 -4.08
CA SER A 100 23.84 -4.76 -3.02
C SER A 100 23.42 -5.23 -1.62
N TYR A 101 22.14 -5.48 -1.41
CA TYR A 101 21.59 -6.05 -0.18
C TYR A 101 21.40 -7.57 -0.24
N GLY A 102 21.80 -8.22 -1.34
CA GLY A 102 21.62 -9.67 -1.54
C GLY A 102 20.14 -10.06 -1.70
N ILE A 103 19.30 -9.16 -2.19
CA ILE A 103 17.88 -9.42 -2.43
C ILE A 103 17.72 -9.93 -3.85
N GLU A 104 17.20 -11.15 -3.98
CA GLU A 104 16.87 -11.74 -5.28
C GLU A 104 15.53 -11.18 -5.79
N ILE A 105 15.50 -10.74 -7.05
CA ILE A 105 14.26 -10.33 -7.73
C ILE A 105 13.81 -11.44 -8.65
N GLU A 106 12.63 -11.97 -8.43
CA GLU A 106 12.02 -13.01 -9.24
C GLU A 106 10.73 -12.51 -9.89
N ASN A 107 10.62 -12.66 -11.20
CA ASN A 107 9.36 -12.42 -11.88
C ASN A 107 8.39 -13.57 -11.59
N LEU A 108 7.17 -13.24 -11.16
CA LEU A 108 6.12 -14.22 -10.97
C LEU A 108 5.88 -14.98 -12.29
N PRO A 109 5.95 -16.32 -12.25
CA PRO A 109 5.61 -17.12 -13.41
C PRO A 109 4.18 -16.80 -13.86
N SER A 110 3.94 -16.78 -15.17
CA SER A 110 2.63 -16.48 -15.77
C SER A 110 1.49 -17.41 -15.31
N TYR A 111 1.83 -18.49 -14.59
CA TYR A 111 0.92 -19.55 -14.15
C TYR A 111 0.75 -19.65 -12.63
N ARG A 112 1.08 -18.60 -11.86
CA ARG A 112 0.88 -18.54 -10.41
C ARG A 112 -0.12 -17.46 -10.02
N PRO A 113 -1.40 -17.62 -10.41
CA PRO A 113 -2.46 -16.66 -10.08
C PRO A 113 -2.74 -16.55 -8.58
N ASP A 114 -2.40 -17.59 -7.81
CA ASP A 114 -2.52 -17.65 -6.36
C ASP A 114 -1.75 -16.53 -5.64
N LEU A 115 -0.53 -16.23 -6.07
CA LEU A 115 0.28 -15.17 -5.47
C LEU A 115 -0.18 -13.78 -5.90
N LYS A 116 -0.60 -13.63 -7.16
CA LYS A 116 -1.16 -12.38 -7.67
C LYS A 116 -2.48 -12.03 -6.98
N GLY A 117 -3.37 -13.01 -6.85
CA GLY A 117 -4.66 -12.85 -6.20
C GLY A 117 -4.56 -12.41 -4.74
N VAL A 118 -3.46 -12.72 -4.04
CA VAL A 118 -3.24 -12.24 -2.66
C VAL A 118 -3.09 -10.73 -2.61
N VAL A 119 -2.24 -10.17 -3.48
CA VAL A 119 -1.99 -8.72 -3.50
C VAL A 119 -3.24 -7.97 -3.99
N GLU A 120 -3.91 -8.47 -5.02
CA GLU A 120 -5.16 -7.89 -5.52
C GLU A 120 -6.24 -7.88 -4.44
N LYS A 121 -6.46 -9.01 -3.75
CA LYS A 121 -7.43 -9.10 -2.67
C LYS A 121 -7.10 -8.18 -1.49
N LEU A 122 -5.82 -8.02 -1.17
CA LEU A 122 -5.38 -7.10 -0.15
C LEU A 122 -5.71 -5.64 -0.52
N PHE A 123 -5.47 -5.27 -1.77
CA PHE A 123 -5.81 -3.95 -2.28
C PHE A 123 -7.31 -3.68 -2.16
N ASP A 124 -8.14 -4.66 -2.54
CA ASP A 124 -9.59 -4.57 -2.41
C ASP A 124 -10.01 -4.42 -0.95
N LEU A 125 -9.39 -5.16 -0.03
CA LEU A 125 -9.67 -5.04 1.40
C LEU A 125 -9.35 -3.66 1.95
N ILE A 126 -8.19 -3.10 1.60
CA ILE A 126 -7.80 -1.74 1.99
C ILE A 126 -8.80 -0.72 1.42
N GLN A 127 -9.16 -0.85 0.15
CA GLN A 127 -10.12 0.05 -0.49
C GLN A 127 -11.51 -0.07 0.11
N CYS A 128 -11.99 -1.30 0.36
CA CYS A 128 -13.29 -1.54 1.01
C CYS A 128 -13.34 -0.97 2.44
N ALA A 129 -12.21 -0.95 3.14
CA ALA A 129 -12.14 -0.40 4.48
C ALA A 129 -12.29 1.13 4.52
N TYR A 130 -11.67 1.87 3.60
CA TYR A 130 -11.74 3.34 3.65
C TYR A 130 -12.85 3.96 2.78
N LYS A 131 -13.26 3.33 1.67
CA LYS A 131 -14.26 3.90 0.74
C LYS A 131 -15.57 4.30 1.42
N PRO A 132 -16.20 3.47 2.25
CA PRO A 132 -17.45 3.85 2.93
C PRO A 132 -17.29 5.04 3.87
N LEU A 133 -16.15 5.13 4.55
CA LEU A 133 -15.84 6.20 5.49
C LEU A 133 -15.56 7.54 4.82
N LEU A 134 -15.13 7.49 3.57
CA LEU A 134 -14.73 8.65 2.78
C LEU A 134 -15.70 8.98 1.64
N LYS A 135 -16.89 8.37 1.64
CA LYS A 135 -17.92 8.67 0.65
C LYS A 135 -18.23 10.18 0.63
N GLY A 136 -18.27 10.77 -0.57
CA GLY A 136 -18.46 12.22 -0.74
C GLY A 136 -17.23 13.09 -0.45
N LYS A 137 -16.06 12.48 -0.16
CA LYS A 137 -14.78 13.17 0.07
C LYS A 137 -13.76 12.93 -1.03
N GLY A 138 -14.23 12.82 -2.27
CA GLY A 138 -13.40 12.60 -3.45
C GLY A 138 -13.21 11.13 -3.83
N VAL A 139 -13.91 10.19 -3.16
CA VAL A 139 -13.92 8.78 -3.54
C VAL A 139 -14.64 8.62 -4.87
N VAL A 140 -13.98 7.93 -5.79
CA VAL A 140 -14.48 7.61 -7.13
C VAL A 140 -15.37 6.38 -7.03
N GLU A 141 -16.63 6.53 -7.41
CA GLU A 141 -17.60 5.43 -7.45
C GLU A 141 -17.70 4.83 -8.87
N SER A 142 -18.41 3.71 -9.01
CA SER A 142 -18.52 2.99 -10.29
C SER A 142 -19.32 3.75 -11.38
N ASP A 143 -20.02 4.80 -10.98
CA ASP A 143 -20.84 5.63 -11.85
C ASP A 143 -20.09 6.69 -12.68
N THR A 144 -18.75 6.71 -12.58
CA THR A 144 -17.90 7.73 -13.26
C THR A 144 -18.10 7.86 -14.76
N GLN A 145 -18.66 6.84 -15.41
CA GLN A 145 -18.95 6.85 -16.87
C GLN A 145 -20.40 7.24 -17.19
N GLU A 146 -21.24 7.44 -16.19
CA GLU A 146 -22.64 7.79 -16.40
C GLU A 146 -22.80 9.29 -16.71
N ARG A 147 -23.79 9.62 -17.58
CA ARG A 147 -24.15 11.01 -17.84
C ARG A 147 -24.68 11.66 -16.55
N GLY A 148 -23.94 12.66 -16.04
CA GLY A 148 -24.32 13.37 -14.81
C GLY A 148 -23.59 12.89 -13.57
N ALA A 149 -22.61 11.99 -13.70
CA ALA A 149 -21.75 11.60 -12.58
C ALA A 149 -21.09 12.84 -11.92
N PRO A 150 -20.95 12.84 -10.59
CA PRO A 150 -20.31 13.94 -9.88
C PRO A 150 -18.85 14.16 -10.30
N ASP A 151 -18.40 15.40 -10.31
CA ASP A 151 -16.97 15.69 -10.45
C ASP A 151 -16.26 15.37 -9.12
N TYR A 152 -15.81 14.13 -8.95
CA TYR A 152 -15.15 13.64 -7.75
C TYR A 152 -13.87 14.42 -7.40
N ARG A 153 -13.24 15.11 -8.37
CA ARG A 153 -12.07 15.97 -8.12
C ARG A 153 -12.42 17.13 -7.20
N ARG A 154 -13.62 17.69 -7.37
CA ARG A 154 -14.10 18.81 -6.55
C ARG A 154 -14.52 18.39 -5.15
N GLN A 155 -14.79 17.10 -4.96
CA GLN A 155 -15.16 16.54 -3.66
C GLN A 155 -13.95 16.21 -2.80
N GLY A 156 -12.72 16.22 -3.34
CA GLY A 156 -11.50 15.96 -2.62
C GLY A 156 -11.34 16.90 -1.42
N THR A 157 -11.15 16.36 -0.23
CA THR A 157 -10.99 17.11 1.01
C THR A 157 -9.74 16.71 1.78
N LEU A 158 -9.22 15.52 1.57
CA LEU A 158 -8.05 14.99 2.26
C LEU A 158 -6.75 15.38 1.53
N ASP A 159 -5.74 15.74 2.28
CA ASP A 159 -4.39 15.83 1.75
C ASP A 159 -3.68 14.45 1.79
N LEU A 160 -2.47 14.40 1.23
CA LEU A 160 -1.69 13.15 1.15
C LEU A 160 -1.36 12.58 2.53
N GLU A 161 -1.01 13.42 3.52
CA GLU A 161 -0.67 12.96 4.87
C GLU A 161 -1.88 12.35 5.56
N GLN A 162 -3.03 13.01 5.47
CA GLN A 162 -4.28 12.51 6.04
C GLN A 162 -4.69 11.19 5.40
N PHE A 163 -4.57 11.09 4.07
CA PHE A 163 -4.88 9.84 3.37
C PHE A 163 -3.89 8.73 3.74
N THR A 164 -2.60 9.04 3.85
CA THR A 164 -1.58 8.08 4.29
C THR A 164 -1.89 7.54 5.68
N ALA A 165 -2.26 8.40 6.63
CA ALA A 165 -2.64 7.96 7.97
C ALA A 165 -3.87 7.02 7.97
N ILE A 166 -4.83 7.24 7.07
CA ILE A 166 -5.98 6.33 6.90
C ILE A 166 -5.53 4.97 6.35
N VAL A 167 -4.70 4.96 5.30
CA VAL A 167 -4.16 3.71 4.74
C VAL A 167 -3.37 2.93 5.79
N LEU A 168 -2.54 3.61 6.59
CA LEU A 168 -1.78 2.98 7.67
C LEU A 168 -2.70 2.34 8.72
N ARG A 169 -3.81 2.98 9.10
CA ARG A 169 -4.80 2.37 10.01
C ARG A 169 -5.43 1.12 9.40
N CYS A 170 -5.72 1.13 8.10
CA CYS A 170 -6.22 -0.07 7.40
C CYS A 170 -5.18 -1.20 7.40
N VAL A 171 -3.89 -0.88 7.19
CA VAL A 171 -2.78 -1.83 7.25
C VAL A 171 -2.64 -2.43 8.66
N LEU A 172 -2.64 -1.60 9.69
CA LEU A 172 -2.56 -2.04 11.09
C LEU A 172 -3.76 -2.94 11.45
N PHE A 173 -4.96 -2.53 11.07
CA PHE A 173 -6.17 -3.33 11.27
C PHE A 173 -6.08 -4.68 10.55
N TYR A 174 -5.63 -4.69 9.28
CA TYR A 174 -5.44 -5.93 8.55
C TYR A 174 -4.43 -6.85 9.26
N ASN A 175 -3.27 -6.32 9.64
CA ASN A 175 -2.23 -7.11 10.27
C ASN A 175 -2.65 -7.68 11.63
N SER A 176 -3.48 -6.95 12.40
CA SER A 176 -3.89 -7.34 13.74
C SER A 176 -5.20 -8.14 13.78
N GLN A 177 -6.13 -7.87 12.89
CA GLN A 177 -7.50 -8.43 12.97
C GLN A 177 -7.83 -9.41 11.85
N TYR A 178 -7.13 -9.36 10.72
CA TYR A 178 -7.41 -10.24 9.60
C TYR A 178 -6.99 -11.67 9.93
N ILE A 179 -7.96 -12.57 9.96
CA ILE A 179 -7.75 -14.02 10.12
C ILE A 179 -7.89 -14.67 8.75
N GLN A 180 -6.82 -15.29 8.26
CA GLN A 180 -6.88 -16.01 6.98
C GLN A 180 -7.74 -17.25 7.08
N THR A 181 -8.50 -17.50 6.03
CA THR A 181 -9.27 -18.74 5.88
C THR A 181 -8.29 -19.93 5.89
N GLY A 182 -8.37 -20.78 6.89
CA GLY A 182 -7.48 -21.94 7.08
C GLY A 182 -6.34 -21.74 8.09
N PHE A 183 -6.10 -20.50 8.56
CA PHE A 183 -5.18 -20.21 9.66
C PHE A 183 -5.96 -19.66 10.86
N ILE A 184 -5.69 -20.21 12.04
CA ILE A 184 -6.31 -19.76 13.29
C ILE A 184 -5.65 -18.48 13.84
N ARG A 185 -4.59 -18.01 13.18
CA ARG A 185 -3.77 -16.88 13.65
C ARG A 185 -3.89 -15.68 12.73
N THR A 186 -3.84 -14.48 13.33
CA THR A 186 -3.67 -13.25 12.57
C THR A 186 -2.25 -13.19 11.95
N PRO A 187 -2.02 -12.40 10.91
CA PRO A 187 -0.68 -12.24 10.33
C PRO A 187 0.41 -11.90 11.35
N ASN A 188 0.11 -11.12 12.38
CA ASN A 188 1.08 -10.74 13.41
C ASN A 188 1.47 -11.90 14.35
N MET A 189 0.76 -13.01 14.33
CA MET A 189 1.01 -14.18 15.18
C MET A 189 1.71 -15.33 14.42
N ALA A 190 1.91 -15.17 13.10
CA ALA A 190 2.62 -16.12 12.26
C ALA A 190 4.10 -15.82 12.19
#